data_b613d526dc5039f64945eb30811a2505
#
_entry.id   b613d526dc5039f64945eb30811a2505
#
_cell.length_a   1.000
_cell.length_b   1.000
_cell.length_c   1.000
_cell.angle_alpha   90.00
_cell.angle_beta   90.00
_cell.angle_gamma   90.00
#
_symmetry.space_group_name_H-M   'P 1'
#
loop_
_entity.id
_entity.type
_entity.pdbx_description
1 polymer ?
#
loop_
_entity_poly.entity_id
_entity_poly.type
_entity_poly.pdbx_seq_one_letter_code
_entity_poly.pdbx_strand_id
1 'polypeptide(L)'
;MAGTTVLPSTLFCQNSLVFSASRKNSCTNLAKHSSFVFDIQEKRWGLIRCSAKKKISFVDQILDYIEGGPKLRKWYGAPDLIANDESDEKDQGKDEDEYPDEVRDAVLVTDGDSEIGQMVILSLIVKRTRIKALVKDKRNAMESFGNYVESMAGDASDKKFLKKALQGVRSIVCPKEGFIANVGSLKGVKHVILLSQLSVYRGSGGVQALMSSNARKLAEKDESTLMASGILYTIIRAGMLQNTPGGKQGFKFVEGCAASGSLSKEDAASICVEAIETIPQKGLIFEVVNGDEKISDWKECLTRLMEKKEQ
;
A
#
# COMPACT_ATOMS: atom_id res chain seq x y z
N MET A 1 4.28 70.27 17.85
CA MET A 1 4.44 69.88 19.27
C MET A 1 4.84 68.45 19.30
N ALA A 2 5.99 68.23 19.87
CA ALA A 2 6.68 67.00 19.98
C ALA A 2 6.05 66.10 21.05
N GLY A 3 6.14 64.80 20.87
CA GLY A 3 5.79 63.77 21.88
C GLY A 3 6.50 62.48 21.62
N THR A 4 7.75 62.45 22.07
CA THR A 4 8.64 61.29 22.16
C THR A 4 8.29 60.49 23.40
N THR A 5 8.22 59.14 23.35
CA THR A 5 8.53 58.23 24.45
C THR A 5 8.66 56.80 23.93
N VAL A 6 9.85 56.31 23.84
CA VAL A 6 10.67 55.46 24.73
C VAL A 6 10.18 54.00 24.82
N LEU A 7 11.02 53.12 24.25
CA LEU A 7 11.10 51.65 24.46
C LEU A 7 11.60 51.31 25.88
N PRO A 8 11.41 50.11 26.33
CA PRO A 8 12.55 49.36 26.85
C PRO A 8 12.74 47.97 26.24
N SER A 9 13.99 47.76 26.01
CA SER A 9 14.69 46.47 25.77
C SER A 9 14.71 45.62 27.03
N THR A 10 14.65 44.34 26.86
CA THR A 10 15.34 43.29 27.67
C THR A 10 14.97 41.93 27.08
N LEU A 11 15.75 40.99 26.91
CA LEU A 11 17.06 40.50 27.23
C LEU A 11 17.18 39.10 26.56
N PHE A 12 18.24 38.92 25.88
CA PHE A 12 18.80 37.67 25.38
C PHE A 12 18.92 36.59 26.49
N CYS A 13 18.64 35.36 26.14
CA CYS A 13 19.32 34.20 26.72
C CYS A 13 19.61 33.19 25.63
N GLN A 14 20.84 33.26 25.13
CA GLN A 14 21.49 32.16 24.38
C GLN A 14 21.95 31.13 25.38
N ASN A 15 21.63 29.86 25.14
CA ASN A 15 22.38 28.74 25.66
C ASN A 15 22.79 27.80 24.52
N SER A 16 23.98 28.04 24.04
CA SER A 16 24.78 27.12 23.24
C SER A 16 25.39 26.06 24.17
N LEU A 17 25.12 24.79 23.92
CA LEU A 17 25.93 23.68 24.43
C LEU A 17 26.62 22.98 23.27
N VAL A 18 27.90 23.30 23.20
CA VAL A 18 28.93 22.62 22.41
C VAL A 18 29.25 21.32 23.10
N PHE A 19 29.12 20.19 22.43
CA PHE A 19 29.76 18.94 22.83
C PHE A 19 30.88 18.60 21.86
N SER A 20 32.08 18.74 22.41
CA SER A 20 33.36 18.37 21.85
C SER A 20 33.56 16.85 21.87
N ALA A 21 34.11 16.33 20.79
CA ALA A 21 34.58 14.95 20.64
C ALA A 21 36.01 14.82 21.23
N SER A 22 36.31 13.70 21.89
CA SER A 22 37.68 13.18 22.02
C SER A 22 37.64 11.70 22.41
N ARG A 23 38.04 10.84 21.52
CA ARG A 23 39.26 10.03 21.32
C ARG A 23 39.70 9.08 22.46
N LYS A 24 39.66 7.77 22.11
CA LYS A 24 40.72 6.74 22.10
C LYS A 24 41.42 6.36 23.41
N ASN A 25 41.46 5.07 23.65
CA ASN A 25 42.51 4.07 23.77
C ASN A 25 42.30 3.14 24.96
N SER A 26 42.18 1.84 24.68
CA SER A 26 43.31 0.86 24.66
C SER A 26 43.56 0.15 25.99
N CYS A 27 43.32 -1.16 25.93
CA CYS A 27 43.99 -2.31 26.60
C CYS A 27 44.61 -2.15 27.99
N THR A 28 44.28 -3.04 28.91
CA THR A 28 45.17 -4.12 29.37
C THR A 28 44.55 -5.00 30.46
N ASN A 29 44.87 -6.27 30.41
CA ASN A 29 44.64 -7.33 31.35
C ASN A 29 45.03 -7.03 32.78
N LEU A 30 44.31 -7.51 33.79
CA LEU A 30 44.92 -8.28 34.87
C LEU A 30 43.90 -9.13 35.65
N ALA A 31 44.22 -10.39 35.73
CA ALA A 31 43.51 -11.38 36.54
C ALA A 31 43.75 -11.13 38.05
N LYS A 32 42.74 -11.36 38.88
CA LYS A 32 42.94 -11.87 40.25
C LYS A 32 41.77 -12.72 40.68
N HIS A 33 42.12 -13.93 41.06
CA HIS A 33 41.31 -14.93 41.75
C HIS A 33 40.67 -14.41 43.02
N SER A 34 39.43 -14.76 43.27
CA SER A 34 38.91 -15.02 44.59
C SER A 34 37.75 -15.99 44.50
N SER A 35 38.02 -17.20 44.99
CA SER A 35 37.05 -18.30 45.15
C SER A 35 36.14 -17.96 46.35
N PHE A 36 34.84 -17.97 46.10
CA PHE A 36 33.85 -18.26 47.14
C PHE A 36 32.90 -19.33 46.61
N VAL A 37 33.04 -20.48 47.26
CA VAL A 37 32.11 -21.61 47.15
C VAL A 37 30.88 -21.27 47.98
N PHE A 38 29.72 -21.17 47.35
CA PHE A 38 28.44 -21.35 48.04
C PHE A 38 27.61 -22.35 47.26
N ASP A 39 27.44 -23.47 47.88
CA ASP A 39 26.54 -24.55 47.53
C ASP A 39 25.12 -24.09 47.88
N ILE A 40 24.23 -23.95 46.89
CA ILE A 40 22.80 -23.81 47.08
C ILE A 40 22.05 -24.49 45.97
N GLN A 41 21.37 -25.53 46.34
CA GLN A 41 20.30 -26.30 45.72
C GLN A 41 19.62 -25.70 44.49
N GLU A 42 19.50 -26.55 43.51
CA GLU A 42 18.66 -26.42 42.30
C GLU A 42 17.23 -25.97 42.59
N LYS A 43 16.91 -24.77 42.19
CA LYS A 43 15.56 -24.41 41.72
C LYS A 43 15.68 -23.90 40.29
N ARG A 44 15.17 -24.68 39.37
CA ARG A 44 14.99 -24.32 37.95
C ARG A 44 14.12 -23.06 37.89
N TRP A 45 14.74 -21.91 37.75
CA TRP A 45 14.08 -20.70 37.28
C TRP A 45 14.39 -20.54 35.79
N GLY A 46 13.33 -20.68 34.98
CA GLY A 46 13.44 -20.44 33.56
C GLY A 46 13.93 -19.02 33.29
N LEU A 47 15.03 -18.91 32.58
CA LEU A 47 15.52 -17.66 32.00
C LEU A 47 14.42 -17.05 31.12
N ILE A 48 13.71 -16.06 31.65
CA ILE A 48 12.88 -15.18 30.85
C ILE A 48 13.87 -14.34 30.03
N ARG A 49 14.12 -14.76 28.80
CA ARG A 49 14.76 -13.90 27.79
C ARG A 49 13.80 -12.75 27.54
N CYS A 50 14.10 -11.57 28.08
CA CYS A 50 13.51 -10.34 27.61
C CYS A 50 13.98 -10.11 26.17
N SER A 51 13.24 -10.66 25.22
CA SER A 51 13.39 -10.34 23.83
C SER A 51 12.96 -8.88 23.67
N ALA A 52 13.88 -8.00 23.30
CA ALA A 52 13.55 -6.65 22.88
C ALA A 52 12.49 -6.77 21.78
N LYS A 53 11.28 -6.26 22.04
CA LYS A 53 10.18 -6.27 21.07
C LYS A 53 10.67 -5.46 19.84
N LYS A 54 11.12 -6.16 18.79
CA LYS A 54 11.22 -5.56 17.46
C LYS A 54 9.83 -4.98 17.17
N LYS A 55 9.78 -3.74 16.71
CA LYS A 55 8.54 -3.14 16.23
C LYS A 55 8.09 -4.03 15.06
N ILE A 56 7.08 -4.84 15.29
CA ILE A 56 6.51 -5.72 14.29
C ILE A 56 5.88 -4.81 13.25
N SER A 57 6.24 -4.98 11.98
CA SER A 57 5.64 -4.26 10.86
C SER A 57 4.14 -4.57 10.81
N PHE A 58 3.36 -3.64 10.29
CA PHE A 58 1.93 -3.87 10.02
C PHE A 58 1.73 -5.14 9.17
N VAL A 59 2.60 -5.36 8.20
CA VAL A 59 2.63 -6.57 7.36
C VAL A 59 2.83 -7.83 8.22
N ASP A 60 3.78 -7.81 9.15
CA ASP A 60 4.04 -8.95 10.03
C ASP A 60 2.84 -9.23 10.96
N GLN A 61 2.13 -8.19 11.42
CA GLN A 61 0.93 -8.37 12.25
C GLN A 61 -0.23 -9.02 11.49
N ILE A 62 -0.43 -8.63 10.22
CA ILE A 62 -1.47 -9.23 9.38
C ILE A 62 -1.09 -10.66 9.02
N LEU A 63 0.16 -10.93 8.65
CA LEU A 63 0.64 -12.27 8.34
C LEU A 63 0.52 -13.20 9.56
N ASP A 64 0.86 -12.72 10.76
CA ASP A 64 0.70 -13.48 12.00
C ASP A 64 -0.78 -13.78 12.30
N TYR A 65 -1.67 -12.84 12.03
CA TYR A 65 -3.12 -13.03 12.15
C TYR A 65 -3.67 -14.04 11.14
N ILE A 66 -3.22 -13.99 9.88
CA ILE A 66 -3.64 -14.90 8.79
C ILE A 66 -3.07 -16.29 8.99
N GLU A 67 -1.79 -16.39 9.35
CA GLU A 67 -1.10 -17.68 9.55
C GLU A 67 -1.56 -18.39 10.82
N GLY A 68 -2.23 -17.72 11.76
CA GLY A 68 -2.74 -18.30 13.01
C GLY A 68 -1.68 -19.03 13.83
N GLY A 69 -0.41 -18.72 13.55
CA GLY A 69 0.75 -19.42 14.08
C GLY A 69 0.96 -20.81 13.47
N PRO A 70 2.00 -21.53 13.89
CA PRO A 70 2.43 -22.82 13.30
C PRO A 70 1.40 -23.94 13.31
N LYS A 71 0.30 -23.80 14.06
CA LYS A 71 -0.74 -24.84 14.19
C LYS A 71 -1.73 -24.86 13.02
N LEU A 72 -1.97 -23.73 12.35
CA LEU A 72 -2.91 -23.68 11.22
C LEU A 72 -2.33 -24.27 9.93
N ARG A 73 -1.02 -24.17 9.70
CA ARG A 73 -0.36 -24.84 8.58
C ARG A 73 -0.55 -26.37 8.58
N LYS A 74 -0.58 -26.97 9.76
CA LYS A 74 -0.78 -28.44 9.91
C LYS A 74 -2.22 -28.87 9.67
N TRP A 75 -3.20 -27.98 9.89
CA TRP A 75 -4.61 -28.37 9.80
C TRP A 75 -5.18 -28.26 8.39
N TYR A 76 -4.69 -27.33 7.58
CA TYR A 76 -5.15 -27.18 6.20
C TYR A 76 -4.39 -28.02 5.17
N GLY A 77 -3.52 -28.93 5.62
CA GLY A 77 -2.91 -29.94 4.73
C GLY A 77 -2.16 -29.32 3.55
N ALA A 78 -1.41 -28.24 3.79
CA ALA A 78 -0.52 -27.70 2.77
C ALA A 78 0.46 -28.81 2.37
N PRO A 79 0.45 -29.29 1.11
CA PRO A 79 1.40 -30.29 0.69
C PRO A 79 2.80 -29.71 0.68
N ASP A 80 3.75 -30.41 1.35
CA ASP A 80 5.19 -30.15 1.26
C ASP A 80 5.74 -30.54 -0.14
N LEU A 81 5.12 -30.02 -1.19
CA LEU A 81 5.52 -30.29 -2.56
C LEU A 81 5.95 -29.00 -3.24
N ILE A 82 7.23 -28.68 -3.07
CA ILE A 82 7.94 -27.89 -4.06
C ILE A 82 8.13 -28.81 -5.27
N ALA A 83 7.16 -28.85 -6.16
CA ALA A 83 7.37 -29.42 -7.47
C ALA A 83 8.17 -28.39 -8.30
N ASN A 84 9.41 -28.71 -8.56
CA ASN A 84 10.16 -28.11 -9.66
C ASN A 84 9.45 -28.51 -10.95
N ASP A 85 8.65 -27.64 -11.50
CA ASP A 85 8.10 -27.81 -12.84
C ASP A 85 8.65 -26.70 -13.74
N GLU A 86 9.85 -26.94 -14.24
CA GLU A 86 10.35 -26.35 -15.48
C GLU A 86 9.72 -27.15 -16.61
N SER A 87 8.51 -26.81 -16.99
CA SER A 87 7.95 -27.24 -18.26
C SER A 87 7.75 -26.02 -19.14
N ASP A 88 8.71 -25.83 -20.06
CA ASP A 88 8.54 -25.07 -21.30
C ASP A 88 7.42 -25.72 -22.12
N GLU A 89 6.18 -25.32 -21.89
CA GLU A 89 5.10 -25.61 -22.83
C GLU A 89 5.18 -24.66 -24.02
N LYS A 90 5.68 -25.23 -25.13
CA LYS A 90 5.46 -24.69 -26.49
C LYS A 90 3.97 -24.73 -26.75
N ASP A 91 3.32 -23.60 -26.58
CA ASP A 91 1.93 -23.40 -27.00
C ASP A 91 1.89 -23.16 -28.50
N GLN A 92 1.42 -24.20 -29.23
CA GLN A 92 1.04 -24.09 -30.63
C GLN A 92 -0.31 -23.38 -30.72
N GLY A 93 -0.34 -22.31 -31.49
CA GLY A 93 -1.50 -21.46 -31.69
C GLY A 93 -2.79 -22.19 -32.07
N LYS A 94 -3.83 -21.86 -31.37
CA LYS A 94 -5.20 -21.85 -31.87
C LYS A 94 -5.86 -20.54 -31.43
N ASP A 95 -6.05 -19.67 -32.40
CA ASP A 95 -6.98 -18.56 -32.30
C ASP A 95 -8.39 -19.16 -32.31
N GLU A 96 -9.04 -19.23 -31.15
CA GLU A 96 -10.48 -19.36 -31.05
C GLU A 96 -10.99 -18.52 -29.89
N ASP A 97 -11.63 -17.43 -30.29
CA ASP A 97 -12.42 -16.57 -29.44
C ASP A 97 -13.72 -17.28 -29.05
N GLU A 98 -13.74 -17.91 -27.88
CA GLU A 98 -14.94 -18.10 -27.07
C GLU A 98 -14.58 -18.96 -25.87
N TYR A 99 -14.21 -18.30 -24.73
CA TYR A 99 -14.18 -19.01 -23.46
C TYR A 99 -15.60 -19.01 -22.90
N PRO A 100 -16.13 -20.19 -22.46
CA PRO A 100 -17.44 -20.25 -21.80
C PRO A 100 -17.42 -19.39 -20.54
N ASP A 101 -18.58 -18.93 -20.11
CA ASP A 101 -18.84 -18.05 -18.96
C ASP A 101 -17.93 -18.31 -17.75
N GLU A 102 -16.73 -17.75 -17.81
CA GLU A 102 -15.77 -17.85 -16.74
C GLU A 102 -16.24 -16.95 -15.59
N VAL A 103 -16.40 -17.52 -14.41
CA VAL A 103 -16.78 -16.77 -13.22
C VAL A 103 -15.74 -15.65 -12.99
N ARG A 104 -16.18 -14.42 -13.14
CA ARG A 104 -15.34 -13.23 -12.93
C ARG A 104 -15.53 -12.73 -11.51
N ASP A 105 -14.68 -13.18 -10.62
CA ASP A 105 -14.69 -12.88 -9.19
C ASP A 105 -13.35 -12.34 -8.66
N ALA A 106 -12.30 -12.45 -9.47
CA ALA A 106 -10.96 -12.03 -9.07
C ALA A 106 -10.77 -10.49 -9.11
N VAL A 107 -9.93 -10.00 -8.21
CA VAL A 107 -9.42 -8.63 -8.19
C VAL A 107 -7.97 -8.63 -8.64
N LEU A 108 -7.65 -7.82 -9.65
CA LEU A 108 -6.28 -7.62 -10.13
C LEU A 108 -5.66 -6.39 -9.46
N VAL A 109 -4.50 -6.55 -8.83
CA VAL A 109 -3.67 -5.45 -8.30
C VAL A 109 -2.51 -5.22 -9.25
N THR A 110 -2.37 -4.01 -9.83
CA THR A 110 -1.46 -3.75 -10.96
C THR A 110 -0.01 -3.46 -10.58
N ASP A 111 0.27 -3.13 -9.33
CA ASP A 111 1.62 -2.84 -8.81
C ASP A 111 1.78 -3.51 -7.44
N GLY A 112 1.77 -4.85 -7.44
CA GLY A 112 1.80 -5.67 -6.23
C GLY A 112 3.10 -5.56 -5.43
N ASP A 113 4.19 -5.09 -6.06
CA ASP A 113 5.48 -4.89 -5.39
C ASP A 113 5.56 -3.56 -4.63
N SER A 114 4.68 -2.61 -4.93
CA SER A 114 4.66 -1.33 -4.23
C SER A 114 4.13 -1.49 -2.80
N GLU A 115 4.55 -0.58 -1.93
CA GLU A 115 4.13 -0.59 -0.53
C GLU A 115 2.59 -0.55 -0.40
N ILE A 116 1.93 0.31 -1.18
CA ILE A 116 0.45 0.38 -1.19
C ILE A 116 -0.15 -0.86 -1.83
N GLY A 117 0.45 -1.37 -2.92
CA GLY A 117 0.00 -2.60 -3.57
C GLY A 117 0.03 -3.80 -2.62
N GLN A 118 1.09 -3.94 -1.83
CA GLN A 118 1.20 -4.96 -0.80
C GLN A 118 0.12 -4.82 0.28
N MET A 119 -0.13 -3.59 0.76
CA MET A 119 -1.20 -3.31 1.74
C MET A 119 -2.59 -3.64 1.18
N VAL A 120 -2.85 -3.33 -0.09
CA VAL A 120 -4.09 -3.70 -0.78
C VAL A 120 -4.23 -5.22 -0.86
N ILE A 121 -3.17 -5.93 -1.28
CA ILE A 121 -3.16 -7.40 -1.38
C ILE A 121 -3.47 -8.03 -0.02
N LEU A 122 -2.76 -7.61 1.03
CA LEU A 122 -2.97 -8.12 2.39
C LEU A 122 -4.40 -7.88 2.88
N SER A 123 -4.95 -6.71 2.63
CA SER A 123 -6.34 -6.39 2.99
C SER A 123 -7.34 -7.26 2.24
N LEU A 124 -7.08 -7.57 0.96
CA LEU A 124 -7.90 -8.48 0.15
C LEU A 124 -7.80 -9.93 0.61
N ILE A 125 -6.62 -10.39 1.06
CA ILE A 125 -6.44 -11.72 1.65
C ILE A 125 -7.32 -11.85 2.91
N VAL A 126 -7.32 -10.83 3.78
CA VAL A 126 -8.18 -10.80 4.98
C VAL A 126 -9.67 -10.91 4.60
N LYS A 127 -10.08 -10.24 3.53
CA LYS A 127 -11.45 -10.32 2.98
C LYS A 127 -11.73 -11.62 2.21
N ARG A 128 -10.76 -12.54 2.11
CA ARG A 128 -10.87 -13.82 1.37
C ARG A 128 -11.27 -13.65 -0.10
N THR A 129 -10.82 -12.59 -0.72
CA THR A 129 -11.07 -12.29 -2.13
C THR A 129 -10.07 -13.08 -2.99
N ARG A 130 -10.48 -13.55 -4.17
CA ARG A 130 -9.56 -14.12 -5.16
C ARG A 130 -8.71 -13.01 -5.75
N ILE A 131 -7.38 -13.14 -5.63
CA ILE A 131 -6.45 -12.05 -5.96
C ILE A 131 -5.51 -12.50 -7.07
N LYS A 132 -5.35 -11.64 -8.07
CA LYS A 132 -4.26 -11.65 -9.03
C LYS A 132 -3.39 -10.42 -8.80
N ALA A 133 -2.07 -10.55 -8.89
CA ALA A 133 -1.17 -9.41 -8.74
C ALA A 133 -0.14 -9.37 -9.86
N LEU A 134 0.01 -8.20 -10.47
CA LEU A 134 1.15 -7.94 -11.36
C LEU A 134 2.34 -7.55 -10.50
N VAL A 135 3.41 -8.30 -10.63
CA VAL A 135 4.64 -8.15 -9.84
C VAL A 135 5.85 -8.18 -10.76
N LYS A 136 6.95 -7.61 -10.33
CA LYS A 136 8.23 -7.67 -11.06
C LYS A 136 8.92 -9.00 -10.83
N ASP A 137 8.89 -9.48 -9.59
CA ASP A 137 9.51 -10.74 -9.19
C ASP A 137 8.48 -11.67 -8.54
N LYS A 138 8.17 -12.75 -9.27
CA LYS A 138 7.22 -13.76 -8.82
C LYS A 138 7.72 -14.52 -7.56
N ARG A 139 9.04 -14.68 -7.38
CA ARG A 139 9.61 -15.38 -6.22
C ARG A 139 9.38 -14.58 -4.95
N ASN A 140 9.71 -13.30 -4.97
CA ASN A 140 9.50 -12.41 -3.83
C ASN A 140 8.01 -12.31 -3.47
N ALA A 141 7.13 -12.28 -4.47
CA ALA A 141 5.69 -12.27 -4.23
C ALA A 141 5.20 -13.59 -3.61
N MET A 142 5.73 -14.73 -4.05
CA MET A 142 5.40 -16.04 -3.48
C MET A 142 5.89 -16.15 -2.02
N GLU A 143 7.08 -15.63 -1.71
CA GLU A 143 7.59 -15.59 -0.34
C GLU A 143 6.74 -14.69 0.57
N SER A 144 6.23 -13.57 0.03
CA SER A 144 5.44 -12.58 0.78
C SER A 144 3.99 -13.00 0.99
N PHE A 145 3.35 -13.57 -0.03
CA PHE A 145 1.91 -13.81 -0.06
C PHE A 145 1.53 -15.29 -0.18
N GLY A 146 2.51 -16.17 -0.42
CA GLY A 146 2.26 -17.60 -0.60
C GLY A 146 1.28 -17.89 -1.73
N ASN A 147 0.45 -18.91 -1.55
CA ASN A 147 -0.56 -19.34 -2.52
C ASN A 147 -1.88 -18.54 -2.45
N TYR A 148 -1.96 -17.51 -1.61
CA TYR A 148 -3.16 -16.66 -1.50
C TYR A 148 -3.34 -15.73 -2.70
N VAL A 149 -2.26 -15.52 -3.46
CA VAL A 149 -2.24 -14.57 -4.58
C VAL A 149 -1.70 -15.25 -5.83
N GLU A 150 -2.42 -15.16 -6.92
CA GLU A 150 -1.92 -15.55 -8.25
C GLU A 150 -0.98 -14.44 -8.75
N SER A 151 0.32 -14.60 -8.47
CA SER A 151 1.35 -13.63 -8.84
C SER A 151 1.78 -13.83 -10.28
N MET A 152 1.73 -12.76 -11.08
CA MET A 152 2.06 -12.75 -12.50
C MET A 152 3.17 -11.73 -12.77
N ALA A 153 4.28 -12.19 -13.37
CA ALA A 153 5.36 -11.33 -13.80
C ALA A 153 5.39 -11.27 -15.34
N GLY A 154 5.37 -10.07 -15.90
CA GLY A 154 5.37 -9.84 -17.33
C GLY A 154 5.10 -8.39 -17.67
N ASP A 155 5.19 -8.08 -18.96
CA ASP A 155 4.92 -6.73 -19.47
C ASP A 155 3.42 -6.56 -19.73
N ALA A 156 2.79 -5.63 -19.02
CA ALA A 156 1.38 -5.29 -19.21
C ALA A 156 1.07 -4.70 -20.60
N SER A 157 2.08 -4.24 -21.34
CA SER A 157 1.94 -3.78 -22.73
C SER A 157 1.81 -4.95 -23.71
N ASP A 158 2.22 -6.16 -23.32
CA ASP A 158 2.01 -7.36 -24.12
C ASP A 158 0.54 -7.81 -24.06
N LYS A 159 -0.12 -7.80 -25.21
CA LYS A 159 -1.54 -8.16 -25.32
C LYS A 159 -1.82 -9.59 -24.88
N LYS A 160 -0.91 -10.54 -25.12
CA LYS A 160 -1.09 -11.95 -24.71
C LYS A 160 -0.99 -12.08 -23.19
N PHE A 161 0.03 -11.47 -22.60
CA PHE A 161 0.18 -11.44 -21.16
C PHE A 161 -1.02 -10.75 -20.48
N LEU A 162 -1.43 -9.60 -20.99
CA LEU A 162 -2.57 -8.87 -20.48
C LEU A 162 -3.87 -9.68 -20.56
N LYS A 163 -4.15 -10.34 -21.70
CA LYS A 163 -5.33 -11.21 -21.86
C LYS A 163 -5.35 -12.29 -20.76
N LYS A 164 -4.21 -12.94 -20.48
CA LYS A 164 -4.06 -13.93 -19.40
C LYS A 164 -4.26 -13.31 -18.01
N ALA A 165 -3.70 -12.12 -17.76
CA ALA A 165 -3.83 -11.43 -16.50
C ALA A 165 -5.28 -11.02 -16.20
N LEU A 166 -6.04 -10.63 -17.21
CA LEU A 166 -7.44 -10.20 -17.10
C LEU A 166 -8.45 -11.36 -17.07
N GLN A 167 -8.01 -12.59 -17.28
CA GLN A 167 -8.87 -13.76 -17.26
C GLN A 167 -9.49 -13.93 -15.86
N GLY A 168 -10.82 -14.04 -15.76
CA GLY A 168 -11.56 -14.15 -14.48
C GLY A 168 -11.56 -12.90 -13.61
N VAL A 169 -11.00 -11.76 -14.09
CA VAL A 169 -10.95 -10.52 -13.33
C VAL A 169 -12.26 -9.75 -13.43
N ARG A 170 -12.83 -9.41 -12.27
CA ARG A 170 -14.01 -8.53 -12.13
C ARG A 170 -13.62 -7.07 -11.96
N SER A 171 -12.63 -6.82 -11.09
CA SER A 171 -12.22 -5.47 -10.73
C SER A 171 -10.71 -5.32 -10.74
N ILE A 172 -10.24 -4.12 -11.06
CA ILE A 172 -8.80 -3.79 -11.05
C ILE A 172 -8.55 -2.71 -10.02
N VAL A 173 -7.51 -2.86 -9.21
CA VAL A 173 -6.98 -1.81 -8.34
C VAL A 173 -5.63 -1.37 -8.87
N CYS A 174 -5.51 -0.09 -9.19
CA CYS A 174 -4.29 0.57 -9.63
C CYS A 174 -3.75 1.44 -8.48
N PRO A 175 -2.81 0.92 -7.66
CA PRO A 175 -2.25 1.67 -6.53
C PRO A 175 -1.33 2.80 -6.96
N LYS A 176 -0.97 2.85 -8.25
CA LYS A 176 -0.05 3.82 -8.84
C LYS A 176 -0.46 4.13 -10.26
N GLU A 177 -0.11 5.33 -10.69
CA GLU A 177 -0.33 5.80 -12.06
C GLU A 177 0.58 5.10 -13.08
N GLY A 178 0.16 5.11 -14.34
CA GLY A 178 0.92 4.63 -15.51
C GLY A 178 0.44 3.28 -16.05
N PHE A 179 -0.43 2.56 -15.37
CA PHE A 179 -0.96 1.29 -15.89
C PHE A 179 -2.01 1.52 -16.98
N ILE A 180 -3.05 2.30 -16.70
CA ILE A 180 -4.21 2.48 -17.60
C ILE A 180 -3.79 3.11 -18.93
N ALA A 181 -2.87 4.08 -18.88
CA ALA A 181 -2.35 4.77 -20.06
C ALA A 181 -1.57 3.87 -21.03
N ASN A 182 -1.05 2.75 -20.54
CA ASN A 182 -0.20 1.82 -21.29
C ASN A 182 -0.94 0.54 -21.73
N VAL A 183 -2.15 0.33 -21.23
CA VAL A 183 -2.95 -0.88 -21.52
C VAL A 183 -3.98 -0.55 -22.62
N GLY A 184 -4.05 -1.38 -23.64
CA GLY A 184 -4.93 -1.09 -24.79
C GLY A 184 -6.41 -1.34 -24.51
N SER A 185 -6.78 -2.45 -23.88
CA SER A 185 -8.18 -2.83 -23.65
C SER A 185 -8.34 -3.66 -22.39
N LEU A 186 -9.32 -3.28 -21.59
CA LEU A 186 -9.70 -3.95 -20.34
C LEU A 186 -11.01 -4.73 -20.52
N LYS A 187 -11.13 -5.50 -21.61
CA LYS A 187 -12.36 -6.26 -21.90
C LYS A 187 -12.79 -7.15 -20.74
N GLY A 188 -14.06 -7.05 -20.38
CA GLY A 188 -14.69 -7.88 -19.35
C GLY A 188 -14.48 -7.40 -17.90
N VAL A 189 -13.66 -6.39 -17.67
CA VAL A 189 -13.54 -5.75 -16.35
C VAL A 189 -14.78 -4.89 -16.11
N LYS A 190 -15.37 -5.03 -14.92
CA LYS A 190 -16.58 -4.28 -14.54
C LYS A 190 -16.27 -2.99 -13.82
N HIS A 191 -15.16 -2.94 -13.06
CA HIS A 191 -14.84 -1.79 -12.23
C HIS A 191 -13.32 -1.59 -12.12
N VAL A 192 -12.87 -0.34 -12.23
CA VAL A 192 -11.46 0.04 -12.07
C VAL A 192 -11.35 1.07 -10.94
N ILE A 193 -10.51 0.79 -9.98
CA ILE A 193 -10.15 1.69 -8.89
C ILE A 193 -8.76 2.25 -9.16
N LEU A 194 -8.65 3.56 -9.32
CA LEU A 194 -7.37 4.25 -9.54
C LEU A 194 -7.05 5.16 -8.34
N LEU A 195 -5.93 4.88 -7.68
CA LEU A 195 -5.35 5.80 -6.71
C LEU A 195 -4.48 6.80 -7.46
N SER A 196 -4.88 8.07 -7.45
CA SER A 196 -4.22 9.13 -8.21
C SER A 196 -3.67 10.22 -7.28
N GLN A 197 -2.47 10.69 -7.58
CA GLN A 197 -1.88 11.87 -6.92
C GLN A 197 -1.90 13.13 -7.80
N LEU A 198 -2.77 13.16 -8.80
CA LEU A 198 -2.84 14.26 -9.77
C LEU A 198 -3.03 15.61 -9.09
N SER A 199 -3.89 15.71 -8.05
CA SER A 199 -4.13 16.95 -7.32
C SER A 199 -2.88 17.45 -6.59
N VAL A 200 -2.05 16.53 -6.02
CA VAL A 200 -0.75 16.86 -5.42
C VAL A 200 0.20 17.41 -6.46
N TYR A 201 0.30 16.77 -7.63
CA TYR A 201 1.19 17.23 -8.71
C TYR A 201 0.77 18.59 -9.28
N ARG A 202 -0.52 18.88 -9.35
CA ARG A 202 -1.05 20.18 -9.78
C ARG A 202 -0.82 21.28 -8.74
N GLY A 203 -0.87 20.92 -7.45
CA GLY A 203 -0.60 21.85 -6.34
C GLY A 203 0.89 22.15 -6.14
N SER A 204 1.79 21.38 -6.73
CA SER A 204 3.23 21.56 -6.60
C SER A 204 3.72 22.74 -7.42
N GLY A 205 4.61 23.58 -6.83
CA GLY A 205 5.23 24.72 -7.49
C GLY A 205 6.75 24.60 -7.62
N GLY A 206 7.36 25.49 -8.41
CA GLY A 206 8.83 25.60 -8.52
C GLY A 206 9.52 24.33 -9.02
N VAL A 207 10.65 23.98 -8.39
CA VAL A 207 11.48 22.82 -8.75
C VAL A 207 10.70 21.50 -8.61
N GLN A 208 9.81 21.40 -7.63
CA GLN A 208 9.02 20.20 -7.40
C GLN A 208 8.04 19.93 -8.56
N ALA A 209 7.47 20.97 -9.15
CA ALA A 209 6.62 20.84 -10.34
C ALA A 209 7.40 20.30 -11.56
N LEU A 210 8.67 20.66 -11.71
CA LEU A 210 9.54 20.11 -12.76
C LEU A 210 9.84 18.63 -12.51
N MET A 211 10.16 18.24 -11.28
CA MET A 211 10.46 16.85 -10.92
C MET A 211 9.24 15.95 -11.05
N SER A 212 8.05 16.44 -10.76
CA SER A 212 6.80 15.66 -10.85
C SER A 212 6.13 15.72 -12.24
N SER A 213 6.73 16.42 -13.23
CA SER A 213 6.10 16.66 -14.54
C SER A 213 5.72 15.38 -15.28
N ASN A 214 6.57 14.33 -15.24
CA ASN A 214 6.29 13.05 -15.88
C ASN A 214 5.20 12.27 -15.13
N ALA A 215 5.24 12.23 -13.80
CA ALA A 215 4.23 11.60 -12.98
C ALA A 215 2.86 12.26 -13.17
N ARG A 216 2.84 13.61 -13.22
CA ARG A 216 1.64 14.38 -13.55
C ARG A 216 1.05 14.01 -14.90
N LYS A 217 1.87 13.93 -15.96
CA LYS A 217 1.42 13.52 -17.30
C LYS A 217 0.84 12.10 -17.33
N LEU A 218 1.47 11.18 -16.59
CA LEU A 218 0.96 9.80 -16.46
C LEU A 218 -0.38 9.79 -15.74
N ALA A 219 -0.51 10.49 -14.61
CA ALA A 219 -1.75 10.59 -13.87
C ALA A 219 -2.89 11.22 -14.71
N GLU A 220 -2.59 12.33 -15.44
CA GLU A 220 -3.55 12.95 -16.35
C GLU A 220 -3.99 12.01 -17.47
N LYS A 221 -3.04 11.27 -18.04
CA LYS A 221 -3.32 10.30 -19.10
C LYS A 221 -4.14 9.11 -18.59
N ASP A 222 -3.80 8.55 -17.41
CA ASP A 222 -4.56 7.45 -16.81
C ASP A 222 -6.00 7.87 -16.50
N GLU A 223 -6.20 9.00 -15.83
CA GLU A 223 -7.54 9.50 -15.52
C GLU A 223 -8.36 9.75 -16.81
N SER A 224 -7.78 10.43 -17.81
CA SER A 224 -8.47 10.73 -19.07
C SER A 224 -8.81 9.46 -19.87
N THR A 225 -7.87 8.50 -19.94
CA THR A 225 -8.10 7.22 -20.61
C THR A 225 -9.18 6.42 -19.91
N LEU A 226 -9.16 6.37 -18.58
CA LEU A 226 -10.15 5.65 -17.80
C LEU A 226 -11.54 6.25 -17.95
N MET A 227 -11.66 7.59 -17.88
CA MET A 227 -12.92 8.29 -18.09
C MET A 227 -13.51 8.06 -19.49
N ALA A 228 -12.66 7.91 -20.51
CA ALA A 228 -13.07 7.66 -21.89
C ALA A 228 -13.33 6.17 -22.19
N SER A 229 -12.98 5.25 -21.30
CA SER A 229 -13.00 3.80 -21.54
C SER A 229 -14.41 3.19 -21.57
N GLY A 230 -15.40 3.87 -21.01
CA GLY A 230 -16.76 3.33 -20.82
C GLY A 230 -16.88 2.28 -19.71
N ILE A 231 -15.79 1.97 -19.00
CA ILE A 231 -15.79 1.07 -17.84
C ILE A 231 -16.17 1.87 -16.59
N LEU A 232 -16.89 1.27 -15.66
CA LEU A 232 -17.19 1.91 -14.38
C LEU A 232 -15.91 2.09 -13.58
N TYR A 233 -15.74 3.27 -12.99
CA TYR A 233 -14.48 3.59 -12.30
C TYR A 233 -14.69 4.38 -11.02
N THR A 234 -13.73 4.22 -10.11
CA THR A 234 -13.56 5.09 -8.94
C THR A 234 -12.13 5.65 -8.95
N ILE A 235 -12.02 6.96 -9.17
CA ILE A 235 -10.74 7.68 -9.08
C ILE A 235 -10.64 8.33 -7.71
N ILE A 236 -9.69 7.86 -6.91
CA ILE A 236 -9.39 8.35 -5.57
C ILE A 236 -8.21 9.30 -5.68
N ARG A 237 -8.46 10.60 -5.69
CA ARG A 237 -7.40 11.62 -5.66
C ARG A 237 -6.94 11.81 -4.23
N ALA A 238 -5.88 11.10 -3.86
CA ALA A 238 -5.28 11.18 -2.53
C ALA A 238 -4.38 12.40 -2.39
N GLY A 239 -4.33 12.97 -1.18
CA GLY A 239 -3.29 13.91 -0.80
C GLY A 239 -1.90 13.26 -0.79
N MET A 240 -0.86 14.01 -0.37
CA MET A 240 0.49 13.47 -0.27
C MET A 240 0.52 12.20 0.59
N LEU A 241 0.96 11.10 0.00
CA LEU A 241 1.01 9.81 0.69
C LEU A 241 2.16 9.76 1.71
N GLN A 242 1.83 9.43 2.95
CA GLN A 242 2.76 9.41 4.08
C GLN A 242 2.82 8.05 4.77
N ASN A 243 4.00 7.71 5.32
CA ASN A 243 4.20 6.52 6.14
C ASN A 243 3.74 6.77 7.59
N THR A 244 2.51 7.19 7.76
CA THR A 244 1.87 7.34 9.07
C THR A 244 0.91 6.18 9.29
N PRO A 245 0.72 5.72 10.56
CA PRO A 245 -0.24 4.66 10.84
C PRO A 245 -1.65 5.06 10.44
N GLY A 246 -2.34 4.18 9.70
CA GLY A 246 -3.74 4.35 9.31
C GLY A 246 -4.72 4.18 10.47
N GLY A 247 -5.97 4.57 10.25
CA GLY A 247 -7.06 4.43 11.20
C GLY A 247 -7.00 5.32 12.45
N LYS A 248 -5.96 6.13 12.59
CA LYS A 248 -5.81 7.04 13.75
C LYS A 248 -6.48 8.38 13.55
N GLN A 249 -6.42 8.88 12.34
CA GLN A 249 -7.04 10.15 11.93
C GLN A 249 -8.34 9.85 11.20
N GLY A 250 -9.24 10.83 11.17
CA GLY A 250 -10.40 10.78 10.29
C GLY A 250 -10.02 11.19 8.88
N PHE A 251 -11.03 11.52 8.09
CA PHE A 251 -10.90 11.87 6.67
C PHE A 251 -11.55 13.23 6.39
N LYS A 252 -11.20 13.80 5.25
CA LYS A 252 -11.82 15.01 4.71
C LYS A 252 -12.00 14.83 3.21
N PHE A 253 -13.23 15.06 2.73
CA PHE A 253 -13.66 14.87 1.33
C PHE A 253 -14.15 16.21 0.75
N VAL A 254 -13.22 17.14 0.58
CA VAL A 254 -13.52 18.47 0.03
C VAL A 254 -12.71 18.67 -1.24
N GLU A 255 -13.34 19.17 -2.29
CA GLU A 255 -12.65 19.47 -3.54
C GLU A 255 -11.46 20.43 -3.31
N GLY A 256 -10.33 20.13 -3.91
CA GLY A 256 -9.06 20.85 -3.73
C GLY A 256 -8.27 20.44 -2.48
N CYS A 257 -8.80 19.61 -1.57
CA CYS A 257 -8.08 19.25 -0.34
C CYS A 257 -6.83 18.41 -0.61
N ALA A 258 -6.85 17.57 -1.65
CA ALA A 258 -5.73 16.70 -1.97
C ALA A 258 -4.49 17.45 -2.48
N ALA A 259 -4.64 18.69 -2.98
CA ALA A 259 -3.51 19.48 -3.48
C ALA A 259 -2.51 19.87 -2.37
N SER A 260 -2.97 20.04 -1.14
CA SER A 260 -2.14 20.50 0.00
C SER A 260 -2.19 19.59 1.22
N GLY A 261 -3.12 18.62 1.26
CA GLY A 261 -3.29 17.71 2.36
C GLY A 261 -2.44 16.44 2.21
N SER A 262 -2.45 15.60 3.24
CA SER A 262 -1.78 14.31 3.25
C SER A 262 -2.75 13.18 3.60
N LEU A 263 -2.39 11.97 3.20
CA LEU A 263 -3.12 10.74 3.51
C LEU A 263 -2.12 9.66 3.90
N SER A 264 -2.45 8.86 4.91
CA SER A 264 -1.68 7.68 5.25
C SER A 264 -1.76 6.65 4.11
N LYS A 265 -0.65 5.96 3.80
CA LYS A 265 -0.63 4.88 2.80
C LYS A 265 -1.54 3.72 3.19
N GLU A 266 -1.63 3.42 4.49
CA GLU A 266 -2.53 2.40 5.01
C GLU A 266 -4.00 2.79 4.79
N ASP A 267 -4.35 4.04 5.05
CA ASP A 267 -5.70 4.55 4.80
C ASP A 267 -6.02 4.56 3.30
N ALA A 268 -5.06 4.97 2.44
CA ALA A 268 -5.22 4.93 1.00
C ALA A 268 -5.49 3.52 0.47
N ALA A 269 -4.74 2.53 0.95
CA ALA A 269 -4.95 1.12 0.60
C ALA A 269 -6.32 0.62 1.07
N SER A 270 -6.72 0.97 2.30
CA SER A 270 -8.02 0.63 2.84
C SER A 270 -9.16 1.19 1.99
N ILE A 271 -9.10 2.48 1.62
CA ILE A 271 -10.11 3.11 0.76
C ILE A 271 -10.21 2.42 -0.60
N CYS A 272 -9.09 2.05 -1.21
CA CYS A 272 -9.08 1.30 -2.47
C CYS A 272 -9.83 -0.03 -2.34
N VAL A 273 -9.63 -0.76 -1.24
CA VAL A 273 -10.27 -2.05 -0.99
C VAL A 273 -11.77 -1.89 -0.72
N GLU A 274 -12.17 -0.88 0.05
CA GLU A 274 -13.58 -0.59 0.31
C GLU A 274 -14.33 -0.15 -0.95
N ALA A 275 -13.66 0.56 -1.86
CA ALA A 275 -14.22 0.97 -3.14
C ALA A 275 -14.55 -0.21 -4.07
N ILE A 276 -13.92 -1.39 -3.90
CA ILE A 276 -14.20 -2.57 -4.74
C ILE A 276 -15.65 -3.03 -4.60
N GLU A 277 -16.18 -3.00 -3.39
CA GLU A 277 -17.54 -3.48 -3.08
C GLU A 277 -18.62 -2.46 -3.47
N THR A 278 -18.26 -1.19 -3.65
CA THR A 278 -19.18 -0.10 -3.92
C THR A 278 -19.02 0.41 -5.34
N ILE A 279 -19.58 -0.33 -6.30
CA ILE A 279 -19.46 0.00 -7.74
C ILE A 279 -20.40 1.16 -8.08
N PRO A 280 -19.89 2.29 -8.59
CA PRO A 280 -20.73 3.42 -8.97
C PRO A 280 -21.52 3.12 -10.26
N GLN A 281 -22.72 3.69 -10.39
CA GLN A 281 -23.48 3.58 -11.65
C GLN A 281 -22.89 4.41 -12.79
N LYS A 282 -22.18 5.48 -12.43
CA LYS A 282 -21.36 6.32 -13.31
C LYS A 282 -19.96 6.43 -12.71
N GLY A 283 -19.04 7.02 -13.42
CA GLY A 283 -17.69 7.22 -12.85
C GLY A 283 -17.73 8.07 -11.58
N LEU A 284 -17.04 7.63 -10.52
CA LEU A 284 -16.85 8.38 -9.28
C LEU A 284 -15.43 8.94 -9.21
N ILE A 285 -15.31 10.23 -8.96
CA ILE A 285 -14.02 10.89 -8.68
C ILE A 285 -14.18 11.69 -7.39
N PHE A 286 -13.32 11.48 -6.42
CA PHE A 286 -13.31 12.27 -5.19
C PHE A 286 -11.90 12.50 -4.69
N GLU A 287 -11.73 13.58 -3.92
CA GLU A 287 -10.49 13.89 -3.22
C GLU A 287 -10.59 13.48 -1.76
N VAL A 288 -9.48 12.98 -1.21
CA VAL A 288 -9.40 12.53 0.18
C VAL A 288 -8.06 12.84 0.80
N VAL A 289 -8.10 13.34 2.03
CA VAL A 289 -6.95 13.56 2.92
C VAL A 289 -7.30 13.14 4.34
N ASN A 290 -6.30 12.99 5.20
CA ASN A 290 -6.56 12.84 6.62
C ASN A 290 -7.24 14.12 7.18
N GLY A 291 -8.19 13.94 8.10
CA GLY A 291 -9.02 14.98 8.67
C GLY A 291 -9.72 14.54 9.94
N ASP A 292 -10.88 15.13 10.22
CA ASP A 292 -11.60 14.90 11.48
C ASP A 292 -12.81 13.97 11.35
N GLU A 293 -13.31 13.74 10.13
CA GLU A 293 -14.50 12.91 9.89
C GLU A 293 -14.14 11.43 10.04
N LYS A 294 -14.65 10.79 11.08
CA LYS A 294 -14.48 9.35 11.28
C LYS A 294 -15.52 8.57 10.47
N ILE A 295 -15.05 7.64 9.66
CA ILE A 295 -15.91 6.79 8.84
C ILE A 295 -16.13 5.46 9.57
N SER A 296 -17.37 5.17 9.92
CA SER A 296 -17.78 3.89 10.51
C SER A 296 -18.21 2.89 9.44
N ASP A 297 -18.79 3.36 8.35
CA ASP A 297 -19.24 2.56 7.20
C ASP A 297 -18.78 3.20 5.89
N TRP A 298 -17.84 2.55 5.21
CA TRP A 298 -17.31 3.01 3.93
C TRP A 298 -18.32 2.93 2.80
N LYS A 299 -19.21 1.95 2.83
CA LYS A 299 -20.26 1.80 1.82
C LYS A 299 -21.21 2.99 1.86
N GLU A 300 -21.64 3.38 3.04
CA GLU A 300 -22.50 4.56 3.23
C GLU A 300 -21.77 5.84 2.79
N CYS A 301 -20.51 5.99 3.20
CA CYS A 301 -19.68 7.16 2.82
C CYS A 301 -19.53 7.27 1.31
N LEU A 302 -19.17 6.19 0.61
CA LEU A 302 -19.00 6.20 -0.84
C LEU A 302 -20.33 6.46 -1.56
N THR A 303 -21.44 5.89 -1.08
CA THR A 303 -22.78 6.17 -1.62
C THR A 303 -23.12 7.66 -1.50
N ARG A 304 -22.91 8.26 -0.34
CA ARG A 304 -23.10 9.72 -0.14
C ARG A 304 -22.24 10.56 -1.08
N LEU A 305 -20.98 10.15 -1.36
CA LEU A 305 -20.11 10.83 -2.30
C LEU A 305 -20.61 10.73 -3.75
N MET A 306 -21.25 9.62 -4.13
CA MET A 306 -21.89 9.45 -5.44
C MET A 306 -23.11 10.41 -5.58
N GLU A 307 -23.99 10.42 -4.61
CA GLU A 307 -25.19 11.26 -4.60
C GLU A 307 -24.85 12.76 -4.68
N LYS A 308 -23.82 13.20 -3.95
CA LYS A 308 -23.36 14.59 -3.97
C LYS A 308 -22.87 15.06 -5.33
N LYS A 309 -22.44 14.16 -6.21
CA LYS A 309 -21.98 14.47 -7.57
C LYS A 309 -23.08 14.47 -8.62
N GLU A 310 -24.24 13.96 -8.30
CA GLU A 310 -25.41 13.96 -9.19
C GLU A 310 -26.29 15.21 -9.04
N GLN A 311 -26.04 16.01 -7.99
CA GLN A 311 -26.64 17.32 -7.76
C GLN A 311 -25.82 18.44 -8.36
#